data_0da16b01f864f760a1801a19df54a609
#
_entry.id   0da16b01f864f760a1801a19df54a609
#
_cell.length_a   1.000
_cell.length_b   1.000
_cell.length_c   1.000
_cell.angle_alpha   90.00
_cell.angle_beta   90.00
_cell.angle_gamma   90.00
#
_symmetry.space_group_name_H-M   'P 1'
#
loop_
_entity.id
_entity.type
_entity.pdbx_description
1 polymer ?
#
loop_
_entity_poly.entity_id
_entity_poly.type
_entity_poly.pdbx_seq_one_letter_code
_entity_poly.pdbx_strand_id
1 'polypeptide(L)' 'MRQKELQRVSVITACVKGDMACASAAGLLCLSVRQIKRLKRRL' A
#
# COMPACT_ATOMS: atom_id res chain seq x y z
N MET A 1 5.60 -0.96 17.59
CA MET A 1 5.08 -1.10 16.23
C MET A 1 5.67 -2.29 15.54
N ARG A 2 4.85 -3.01 14.82
CA ARG A 2 5.31 -4.17 14.07
C ARG A 2 5.88 -3.76 12.73
N GLN A 3 6.92 -4.44 12.32
CA GLN A 3 7.57 -4.19 11.05
C GLN A 3 6.60 -4.21 9.86
N LYS A 4 5.61 -5.09 9.92
CA LYS A 4 4.62 -5.22 8.85
C LYS A 4 3.78 -3.96 8.69
N GLU A 5 3.45 -3.29 9.77
CA GLU A 5 2.67 -2.07 9.71
C GLU A 5 3.47 -0.93 9.09
N LEU A 6 4.73 -0.82 9.46
CA LEU A 6 5.61 0.19 8.89
C LEU A 6 5.77 -0.03 7.39
N GLN A 7 5.95 -1.27 6.97
CA GLN A 7 6.08 -1.61 5.56
C GLN A 7 4.81 -1.25 4.80
N ARG A 8 3.66 -1.54 5.38
CA ARG A 8 2.37 -1.22 4.76
C ARG A 8 2.24 0.29 4.56
N VAL A 9 2.53 1.06 5.57
CA VAL A 9 2.44 2.52 5.49
C VAL A 9 3.37 3.06 4.41
N SER A 10 4.61 2.57 4.37
CA SER A 10 5.57 2.99 3.36
C SER A 10 5.08 2.70 1.95
N VAL A 11 4.56 1.49 1.73
CA VAL A 11 4.07 1.07 0.42
C VAL A 11 2.85 1.88 0.01
N ILE A 12 1.92 2.09 0.92
CA ILE A 12 0.72 2.87 0.63
C ILE A 12 1.08 4.32 0.33
N THR A 13 2.01 4.90 1.07
CA THR A 13 2.49 6.25 0.83
C THR A 13 3.09 6.37 -0.57
N ALA A 14 3.89 5.39 -0.97
CA ALA A 14 4.46 5.36 -2.32
C ALA A 14 3.37 5.31 -3.39
N CYS A 15 2.29 4.56 -3.14
CA CYS A 15 1.16 4.49 -4.07
C CYS A 15 0.46 5.85 -4.18
N VAL A 16 0.28 6.53 -3.06
CA VAL A 16 -0.36 7.84 -3.03
C VAL A 16 0.46 8.86 -3.80
N LYS A 17 1.79 8.79 -3.65
CA LYS A 17 2.70 9.70 -4.35
C LYS A 17 2.87 9.36 -5.83
N GLY A 18 2.44 8.17 -6.23
CA GLY A 18 2.60 7.73 -7.61
C GLY A 18 3.93 7.04 -7.87
N ASP A 19 4.73 6.80 -6.86
CA ASP A 19 6.02 6.12 -7.00
C ASP A 19 5.86 4.62 -7.26
N MET A 20 4.70 4.06 -6.92
CA MET A 20 4.45 2.63 -7.03
C MET A 20 3.03 2.40 -7.52
N ALA A 21 2.88 1.44 -8.41
CA ALA A 21 1.56 1.05 -8.90
C ALA A 21 0.79 0.28 -7.83
N CYS A 22 -0.54 0.43 -7.82
CA CYS A 22 -1.38 -0.29 -6.88
C CYS A 22 -1.21 -1.80 -7.00
N ALA A 23 -1.06 -2.29 -8.22
CA ALA A 23 -0.87 -3.72 -8.45
C ALA A 23 0.44 -4.21 -7.82
N SER A 24 1.52 -3.42 -7.93
CA SER A 24 2.79 -3.75 -7.31
C SER A 24 2.67 -3.74 -5.79
N ALA A 25 2.02 -2.72 -5.24
CA ALA A 25 1.80 -2.62 -3.81
C ALA A 25 1.00 -3.81 -3.29
N ALA A 26 -0.04 -4.18 -4.02
CA ALA A 26 -0.87 -5.32 -3.64
C ALA A 26 -0.04 -6.60 -3.59
N GLY A 27 0.84 -6.79 -4.56
CA GLY A 27 1.73 -7.94 -4.58
C GLY A 27 2.68 -7.96 -3.40
N LEU A 28 3.26 -6.81 -3.08
CA LEU A 28 4.21 -6.70 -1.97
C LEU A 28 3.55 -6.97 -0.62
N LEU A 29 2.33 -6.50 -0.44
CA LEU A 29 1.61 -6.64 0.81
C LEU A 29 0.72 -7.87 0.87
N CYS A 30 0.70 -8.66 -0.20
CA CYS A 30 -0.18 -9.83 -0.33
C CYS A 30 -1.65 -9.44 -0.16
N LEU A 31 -2.00 -8.28 -0.72
CA LEU A 31 -3.36 -7.76 -0.69
C LEU A 31 -3.89 -7.67 -2.12
N SER A 32 -5.18 -7.46 -2.25
CA SER A 32 -5.75 -7.21 -3.57
C SER A 32 -5.70 -5.72 -3.90
N VAL A 33 -5.80 -5.39 -5.19
CA VAL A 33 -5.78 -4.00 -5.64
C VAL A 33 -6.91 -3.21 -4.97
N ARG A 34 -8.05 -3.85 -4.75
CA ARG A 34 -9.18 -3.22 -4.06
C ARG A 34 -8.78 -2.74 -2.67
N GLN A 35 -8.04 -3.57 -1.95
CA GLN A 35 -7.57 -3.24 -0.61
C GLN A 35 -6.64 -2.03 -0.66
N ILE A 36 -5.75 -2.01 -1.64
CA ILE A 36 -4.81 -0.91 -1.80
C ILE A 36 -5.57 0.40 -2.06
N LYS A 37 -6.54 0.39 -2.94
CA LYS A 37 -7.34 1.57 -3.24
C LYS A 37 -8.09 2.06 -2.00
N ARG A 38 -8.59 1.13 -1.21
CA ARG A 38 -9.28 1.46 0.03
C ARG A 38 -8.35 2.13 1.04
N LEU A 39 -7.15 1.58 1.16
CA LEU A 39 -6.15 2.14 2.07
C LEU A 39 -5.69 3.53 1.64
N LYS A 40 -5.51 3.73 0.33
CA LYS A 40 -5.17 5.04 -0.21
C LYS A 40 -6.23 6.07 0.13
N ARG A 41 -7.48 5.67 0.06
CA ARG A 41 -8.59 6.56 0.33
C ARG A 41 -8.65 7.02 1.78
N ARG A 42 -8.12 6.21 2.68
CA ARG A 42 -8.09 6.54 4.11
C ARG A 42 -7.00 7.52 4.49
N LEU A 43 -6.00 7.62 3.65
CA LEU A 43 -4.95 8.59 3.87
C LEU A 43 -5.38 9.96 3.37
#